data_5ad32dc3d5d16c6a5a6002481f44152c
#
_entry.id   5ad32dc3d5d16c6a5a6002481f44152c
#
_cell.length_a   1.000
_cell.length_b   1.000
_cell.length_c   1.000
_cell.angle_alpha   90.00
_cell.angle_beta   90.00
_cell.angle_gamma   90.00
#
_symmetry.space_group_name_H-M   'P 1'
#
loop_
_entity.id
_entity.type
_entity.pdbx_description
1 polymer ?
#
loop_
_entity_poly.entity_id
_entity_poly.type
_entity_poly.pdbx_seq_one_letter_code
_entity_poly.pdbx_strand_id
1 'polypeptide(L)'
;MTLKEDDHTMNMSYFSLSDALRAAFGPDAEIAGQKRVYGGDINDAWELRLSGGQRIFMKTNQIKNARFFETEQRGLEAMRSTGAIGVPDLLGTGIDRQRDFSFLLLDYIDSAPKIRDYWEVFGRQLAQMHRADCMDFVRTHPPEEQPSAVEEIRYGFMEDNYIGATVQKNTPKARWTDFYRDCRLLPQIRMAERYFNPELRRKLDRFLSRLDDYIREPEFPSLVHGDLWGGNVLCGGDGRAWLIDPAAYVGDFETDLAMTELFGRFSQAFYDAYHEVNPIDPGYRERKRLYQLYHLLNHLNLFGASYLGSVAAIVDAL
;
A
#
# COMPACT_ATOMS: atom_id res chain seq x y z
N MET A 1 35.92 22.91 7.66
CA MET A 1 35.59 21.74 8.49
C MET A 1 34.07 21.68 8.51
N THR A 2 33.52 21.07 7.45
CA THR A 2 32.09 21.03 7.14
C THR A 2 31.52 19.80 7.85
N LEU A 3 30.64 20.03 8.79
CA LEU A 3 29.86 18.97 9.43
C LEU A 3 28.92 18.36 8.36
N LYS A 4 29.07 17.07 8.09
CA LYS A 4 28.09 16.29 7.37
C LYS A 4 26.87 16.17 8.28
N GLU A 5 25.74 16.69 7.83
CA GLU A 5 24.42 16.38 8.38
C GLU A 5 24.13 14.91 8.04
N ASP A 6 24.22 14.05 9.05
CA ASP A 6 23.68 12.69 9.01
C ASP A 6 22.15 12.83 9.11
N ASP A 7 21.49 12.77 7.94
CA ASP A 7 20.04 12.72 7.80
C ASP A 7 19.55 11.32 8.18
N HIS A 8 19.56 11.03 9.48
CA HIS A 8 18.80 9.92 10.03
C HIS A 8 17.36 10.41 10.20
N THR A 9 16.49 10.05 9.28
CA THR A 9 15.03 10.10 9.44
C THR A 9 14.67 9.39 10.74
N MET A 10 14.56 10.14 11.83
CA MET A 10 14.10 9.62 13.10
C MET A 10 12.65 9.19 12.95
N ASN A 11 12.36 7.96 13.34
CA ASN A 11 11.02 7.43 13.60
C ASN A 11 10.42 8.26 14.75
N MET A 12 9.82 9.41 14.44
CA MET A 12 9.31 10.32 15.46
C MET A 12 7.93 9.86 15.93
N SER A 13 7.91 8.93 16.88
CA SER A 13 6.71 8.60 17.63
C SER A 13 6.48 9.61 18.73
N TYR A 14 5.37 10.34 18.65
CA TYR A 14 4.98 11.31 19.67
C TYR A 14 4.14 10.66 20.77
N PHE A 15 4.26 11.19 22.01
CA PHE A 15 3.51 10.71 23.18
C PHE A 15 2.21 11.48 23.43
N SER A 16 1.94 12.54 22.65
CA SER A 16 0.67 13.26 22.62
C SER A 16 0.43 13.89 21.24
N LEU A 17 -0.85 14.07 20.90
CA LEU A 17 -1.24 14.80 19.69
C LEU A 17 -0.73 16.25 19.72
N SER A 18 -0.79 16.89 20.87
CA SER A 18 -0.32 18.27 21.03
C SER A 18 1.17 18.42 20.76
N ASP A 19 2.00 17.45 21.19
CA ASP A 19 3.45 17.50 20.95
C ASP A 19 3.75 17.32 19.46
N ALA A 20 3.05 16.42 18.76
CA ALA A 20 3.18 16.25 17.33
C ALA A 20 2.83 17.53 16.56
N LEU A 21 1.72 18.18 16.92
CA LEU A 21 1.29 19.43 16.29
C LEU A 21 2.29 20.57 16.52
N ARG A 22 2.81 20.70 17.76
CA ARG A 22 3.82 21.72 18.07
C ARG A 22 5.14 21.48 17.37
N ALA A 23 5.55 20.24 17.20
CA ALA A 23 6.76 19.90 16.45
C ALA A 23 6.62 20.27 14.97
N ALA A 24 5.45 20.02 14.36
CA ALA A 24 5.21 20.29 12.95
C ALA A 24 4.92 21.78 12.65
N PHE A 25 4.25 22.52 13.55
CA PHE A 25 3.70 23.86 13.27
C PHE A 25 4.12 24.94 14.28
N GLY A 26 4.98 24.61 15.23
CA GLY A 26 5.49 25.55 16.23
C GLY A 26 4.72 25.49 17.57
N PRO A 27 5.27 26.17 18.62
CA PRO A 27 4.82 26.04 20.01
C PRO A 27 3.37 26.48 20.24
N ASP A 28 2.85 27.37 19.40
CA ASP A 28 1.49 27.94 19.52
C ASP A 28 0.46 27.16 18.69
N ALA A 29 0.82 25.99 18.16
CA ALA A 29 -0.10 25.18 17.38
C ALA A 29 -1.19 24.58 18.28
N GLU A 30 -2.43 25.03 18.07
CA GLU A 30 -3.63 24.57 18.78
C GLU A 30 -4.73 24.19 17.79
N ILE A 31 -5.53 23.20 18.17
CA ILE A 31 -6.69 22.78 17.38
C ILE A 31 -7.82 23.77 17.62
N ALA A 32 -8.16 24.56 16.58
CA ALA A 32 -9.30 25.47 16.57
C ALA A 32 -10.62 24.79 16.20
N GLY A 33 -10.55 23.65 15.49
CA GLY A 33 -11.72 22.89 15.09
C GLY A 33 -11.36 21.51 14.56
N GLN A 34 -12.32 20.59 14.66
CA GLN A 34 -12.19 19.24 14.11
C GLN A 34 -13.49 18.81 13.43
N LYS A 35 -13.38 18.06 12.35
CA LYS A 35 -14.51 17.51 11.60
C LYS A 35 -14.22 16.07 11.23
N ARG A 36 -15.17 15.15 11.47
CA ARG A 36 -15.04 13.76 11.02
C ARG A 36 -15.11 13.71 9.50
N VAL A 37 -14.19 12.97 8.90
CA VAL A 37 -14.17 12.62 7.47
C VAL A 37 -14.67 11.19 7.34
N TYR A 38 -15.65 10.98 6.46
CA TYR A 38 -16.19 9.65 6.21
C TYR A 38 -15.49 9.04 4.99
N GLY A 39 -15.14 7.77 5.08
CA GLY A 39 -14.48 7.00 4.03
C GLY A 39 -13.30 6.23 4.60
N GLY A 40 -13.45 4.95 4.83
CA GLY A 40 -12.48 4.03 5.41
C GLY A 40 -13.14 3.17 6.48
N ASP A 41 -12.91 1.84 6.41
CA ASP A 41 -13.63 0.88 7.25
C ASP A 41 -12.88 0.53 8.54
N ILE A 42 -11.61 0.98 8.70
CA ILE A 42 -10.70 0.49 9.75
C ILE A 42 -10.32 1.57 10.74
N ASN A 43 -10.06 2.78 10.27
CA ASN A 43 -9.62 3.91 11.08
C ASN A 43 -10.68 5.01 11.10
N ASP A 44 -10.80 5.73 12.22
CA ASP A 44 -11.51 7.00 12.23
C ASP A 44 -10.64 8.08 11.56
N ALA A 45 -11.24 8.90 10.69
CA ALA A 45 -10.56 9.96 9.97
C ALA A 45 -11.14 11.34 10.34
N TRP A 46 -10.25 12.34 10.44
CA TRP A 46 -10.56 13.69 10.88
C TRP A 46 -9.86 14.74 10.04
N GLU A 47 -10.57 15.82 9.74
CA GLU A 47 -9.98 17.11 9.36
C GLU A 47 -9.76 17.92 10.63
N LEU A 48 -8.52 18.30 10.92
CA LEU A 48 -8.17 19.25 11.98
C LEU A 48 -7.89 20.61 11.34
N ARG A 49 -8.36 21.68 12.01
CA ARG A 49 -8.02 23.06 11.67
C ARG A 49 -7.28 23.67 12.85
N LEU A 50 -6.09 24.17 12.58
CA LEU A 50 -5.29 24.84 13.60
C LEU A 50 -5.64 26.32 13.71
N SER A 51 -5.31 26.93 14.86
CA SER A 51 -5.46 28.37 15.10
C SER A 51 -4.76 29.25 14.07
N GLY A 52 -3.64 28.76 13.49
CA GLY A 52 -2.90 29.40 12.40
C GLY A 52 -3.51 29.20 11.01
N GLY A 53 -4.68 28.56 10.89
CA GLY A 53 -5.39 28.34 9.62
C GLY A 53 -4.98 27.09 8.84
N GLN A 54 -3.96 26.35 9.28
CA GLN A 54 -3.52 25.11 8.62
C GLN A 54 -4.59 24.02 8.76
N ARG A 55 -4.69 23.16 7.76
CA ARG A 55 -5.57 21.99 7.74
C ARG A 55 -4.71 20.72 7.74
N ILE A 56 -5.11 19.75 8.54
CA ILE A 56 -4.40 18.49 8.73
C ILE A 56 -5.40 17.37 8.57
N PHE A 57 -4.98 16.30 7.92
CA PHE A 57 -5.71 15.05 7.93
C PHE A 57 -5.16 14.15 9.05
N MET A 58 -6.02 13.68 9.93
CA MET A 58 -5.65 12.79 11.01
C MET A 58 -6.42 11.49 10.94
N LYS A 59 -5.72 10.38 10.99
CA LYS A 59 -6.29 9.05 11.28
C LYS A 59 -6.11 8.73 12.74
N THR A 60 -7.12 8.08 13.34
CA THR A 60 -7.04 7.59 14.74
C THR A 60 -7.51 6.14 14.83
N ASN A 61 -6.93 5.41 15.79
CA ASN A 61 -7.31 4.06 16.14
C ASN A 61 -6.99 3.78 17.61
N GLN A 62 -7.41 2.63 18.14
CA GLN A 62 -7.04 2.20 19.49
C GLN A 62 -5.51 2.09 19.62
N ILE A 63 -4.98 2.35 20.82
CA ILE A 63 -3.53 2.32 21.09
C ILE A 63 -2.88 1.00 20.68
N LYS A 64 -3.54 -0.14 20.88
CA LYS A 64 -3.03 -1.46 20.49
C LYS A 64 -2.77 -1.61 18.98
N ASN A 65 -3.36 -0.74 18.17
CA ASN A 65 -3.25 -0.72 16.71
C ASN A 65 -2.27 0.36 16.22
N ALA A 66 -1.47 0.99 17.10
CA ALA A 66 -0.50 2.02 16.72
C ALA A 66 0.42 1.59 15.57
N ARG A 67 0.79 0.29 15.52
CA ARG A 67 1.62 -0.27 14.46
C ARG A 67 1.01 -0.11 13.05
N PHE A 68 -0.32 -0.01 12.91
CA PHE A 68 -0.94 0.29 11.61
C PHE A 68 -0.39 1.60 11.03
N PHE A 69 -0.29 2.62 11.87
CA PHE A 69 0.17 3.94 11.45
C PHE A 69 1.68 4.00 11.23
N GLU A 70 2.47 3.29 12.04
CA GLU A 70 3.92 3.20 11.85
C GLU A 70 4.27 2.54 10.50
N THR A 71 3.56 1.48 10.13
CA THR A 71 3.80 0.78 8.86
C THR A 71 3.21 1.53 7.66
N GLU A 72 2.07 2.21 7.81
CA GLU A 72 1.51 3.09 6.78
C GLU A 72 2.44 4.26 6.48
N GLN A 73 3.00 4.90 7.53
CA GLN A 73 4.03 5.93 7.42
C GLN A 73 5.17 5.46 6.50
N ARG A 74 5.75 4.28 6.75
CA ARG A 74 6.87 3.75 5.94
C ARG A 74 6.48 3.51 4.49
N GLY A 75 5.26 3.06 4.23
CA GLY A 75 4.73 2.92 2.88
C GLY A 75 4.62 4.26 2.16
N LEU A 76 4.10 5.29 2.83
CA LEU A 76 4.01 6.66 2.29
C LEU A 76 5.40 7.25 2.03
N GLU A 77 6.34 7.12 2.98
CA GLU A 77 7.73 7.58 2.83
C GLU A 77 8.43 6.91 1.65
N ALA A 78 8.26 5.58 1.49
CA ALA A 78 8.84 4.84 0.37
C ALA A 78 8.28 5.34 -0.99
N MET A 79 6.97 5.49 -1.13
CA MET A 79 6.38 6.03 -2.36
C MET A 79 6.81 7.47 -2.63
N ARG A 80 6.84 8.31 -1.60
CA ARG A 80 7.26 9.72 -1.70
C ARG A 80 8.71 9.87 -2.15
N SER A 81 9.61 9.01 -1.66
CA SER A 81 11.04 9.05 -2.02
C SER A 81 11.29 8.85 -3.51
N THR A 82 10.35 8.24 -4.25
CA THR A 82 10.44 8.11 -5.70
C THR A 82 10.28 9.44 -6.44
N GLY A 83 9.64 10.44 -5.83
CA GLY A 83 9.34 11.73 -6.45
C GLY A 83 8.44 11.66 -7.69
N ALA A 84 7.88 10.50 -8.02
CA ALA A 84 7.17 10.27 -9.27
C ALA A 84 5.70 10.70 -9.23
N ILE A 85 5.03 10.56 -8.08
CA ILE A 85 3.58 10.77 -7.92
C ILE A 85 3.29 11.48 -6.60
N GLY A 86 2.17 12.21 -6.53
CA GLY A 86 1.73 12.87 -5.31
C GLY A 86 1.42 11.88 -4.19
N VAL A 87 2.00 12.14 -3.01
CA VAL A 87 1.78 11.39 -1.77
C VAL A 87 1.73 12.41 -0.63
N PRO A 88 0.76 12.33 0.31
CA PRO A 88 0.67 13.27 1.42
C PRO A 88 1.95 13.39 2.22
N ASP A 89 2.25 14.60 2.69
CA ASP A 89 3.34 14.85 3.61
C ASP A 89 3.03 14.24 4.97
N LEU A 90 3.98 13.50 5.51
CA LEU A 90 3.90 12.97 6.85
C LEU A 90 4.24 14.06 7.86
N LEU A 91 3.32 14.32 8.79
CA LEU A 91 3.48 15.30 9.86
C LEU A 91 3.80 14.65 11.21
N GLY A 92 3.54 13.36 11.37
CA GLY A 92 3.90 12.57 12.54
C GLY A 92 2.95 11.42 12.84
N THR A 93 3.46 10.47 13.61
CA THR A 93 2.69 9.37 14.20
C THR A 93 2.90 9.35 15.71
N GLY A 94 1.96 8.78 16.46
CA GLY A 94 2.15 8.65 17.89
C GLY A 94 0.97 8.02 18.63
N ILE A 95 1.11 8.06 19.97
CA ILE A 95 0.12 7.56 20.90
C ILE A 95 -0.23 8.68 21.88
N ASP A 96 -1.50 9.13 21.88
CA ASP A 96 -2.01 10.04 22.91
C ASP A 96 -2.63 9.23 24.06
N ARG A 97 -1.84 9.00 25.11
CA ARG A 97 -2.30 8.20 26.26
C ARG A 97 -3.36 8.91 27.11
N GLN A 98 -3.43 10.24 27.05
CA GLN A 98 -4.43 10.98 27.80
C GLN A 98 -5.82 10.89 27.15
N ARG A 99 -5.84 10.80 25.81
CA ARG A 99 -7.06 10.69 25.01
C ARG A 99 -7.36 9.26 24.57
N ASP A 100 -6.49 8.29 24.92
CA ASP A 100 -6.63 6.85 24.67
C ASP A 100 -6.75 6.47 23.19
N PHE A 101 -5.89 7.04 22.33
CA PHE A 101 -5.81 6.67 20.91
C PHE A 101 -4.39 6.74 20.36
N SER A 102 -4.14 6.00 19.27
CA SER A 102 -3.00 6.17 18.37
C SER A 102 -3.39 7.02 17.15
N PHE A 103 -2.43 7.74 16.55
CA PHE A 103 -2.72 8.65 15.45
C PHE A 103 -1.62 8.67 14.37
N LEU A 104 -2.04 9.03 13.16
CA LEU A 104 -1.21 9.42 12.02
C LEU A 104 -1.68 10.81 11.56
N LEU A 105 -0.74 11.74 11.44
CA LEU A 105 -0.98 13.08 10.92
C LEU A 105 -0.37 13.21 9.53
N LEU A 106 -1.17 13.66 8.59
CA LEU A 106 -0.80 13.94 7.21
C LEU A 106 -1.21 15.37 6.86
N ASP A 107 -0.55 15.97 5.88
CA ASP A 107 -1.07 17.20 5.30
C ASP A 107 -2.45 16.95 4.67
N TYR A 108 -3.27 17.99 4.67
CA TYR A 108 -4.62 17.89 4.11
C TYR A 108 -4.57 18.15 2.60
N ILE A 109 -4.89 17.15 1.82
CA ILE A 109 -4.96 17.29 0.37
C ILE A 109 -6.29 17.93 -0.03
N ASP A 110 -6.24 19.19 -0.44
CA ASP A 110 -7.40 19.86 -1.02
C ASP A 110 -7.76 19.23 -2.37
N SER A 111 -9.04 19.07 -2.62
CA SER A 111 -9.50 18.55 -3.91
C SER A 111 -9.77 19.65 -4.93
N ALA A 112 -9.42 19.41 -6.17
CA ALA A 112 -9.74 20.25 -7.31
C ALA A 112 -10.34 19.42 -8.46
N PRO A 113 -10.96 20.06 -9.47
CA PRO A 113 -11.31 19.37 -10.70
C PRO A 113 -10.07 18.75 -11.36
N LYS A 114 -10.26 17.59 -11.94
CA LYS A 114 -9.20 16.91 -12.71
C LYS A 114 -8.74 17.79 -13.86
N ILE A 115 -7.41 17.87 -14.07
CA ILE A 115 -6.84 18.48 -15.28
C ILE A 115 -7.28 17.68 -16.52
N ARG A 116 -7.15 18.29 -17.71
CA ARG A 116 -7.64 17.70 -18.97
C ARG A 116 -7.06 16.32 -19.26
N ASP A 117 -5.77 16.14 -19.00
CA ASP A 117 -4.97 14.93 -19.24
C ASP A 117 -4.67 14.15 -17.93
N TYR A 118 -5.59 14.23 -16.97
CA TYR A 118 -5.44 13.62 -15.65
C TYR A 118 -5.04 12.14 -15.70
N TRP A 119 -5.72 11.36 -16.54
CA TRP A 119 -5.51 9.93 -16.60
C TRP A 119 -4.18 9.56 -17.27
N GLU A 120 -3.80 10.30 -18.30
CA GLU A 120 -2.52 10.13 -18.99
C GLU A 120 -1.35 10.49 -18.08
N VAL A 121 -1.46 11.62 -17.35
CA VAL A 121 -0.45 12.04 -16.38
C VAL A 121 -0.33 11.01 -15.27
N PHE A 122 -1.46 10.55 -14.71
CA PHE A 122 -1.47 9.53 -13.66
C PHE A 122 -0.84 8.22 -14.13
N GLY A 123 -1.18 7.73 -15.32
CA GLY A 123 -0.60 6.50 -15.87
C GLY A 123 0.93 6.56 -15.97
N ARG A 124 1.46 7.67 -16.52
CA ARG A 124 2.93 7.86 -16.62
C ARG A 124 3.60 7.98 -15.26
N GLN A 125 2.99 8.71 -14.33
CA GLN A 125 3.52 8.88 -12.97
C GLN A 125 3.58 7.55 -12.22
N LEU A 126 2.54 6.74 -12.28
CA LEU A 126 2.54 5.40 -11.67
C LEU A 126 3.60 4.51 -12.30
N ALA A 127 3.74 4.52 -13.63
CA ALA A 127 4.76 3.74 -14.32
C ALA A 127 6.18 4.18 -13.92
N GLN A 128 6.40 5.48 -13.72
CA GLN A 128 7.68 6.02 -13.22
C GLN A 128 7.96 5.57 -11.78
N MET A 129 6.95 5.58 -10.89
CA MET A 129 7.07 5.06 -9.53
C MET A 129 7.48 3.58 -9.55
N HIS A 130 6.84 2.76 -10.39
CA HIS A 130 7.17 1.34 -10.51
C HIS A 130 8.57 1.08 -11.07
N ARG A 131 9.17 2.03 -11.80
CA ARG A 131 10.54 1.94 -12.34
C ARG A 131 11.60 2.56 -11.44
N ALA A 132 11.21 3.26 -10.39
CA ALA A 132 12.15 3.85 -9.45
C ALA A 132 12.97 2.75 -8.74
N ASP A 133 14.21 3.07 -8.38
CA ASP A 133 15.02 2.16 -7.56
C ASP A 133 14.34 1.95 -6.20
N CYS A 134 14.12 0.70 -5.86
CA CYS A 134 13.37 0.29 -4.67
C CYS A 134 14.11 -0.77 -3.83
N MET A 135 15.35 -1.09 -4.18
CA MET A 135 16.06 -2.21 -3.55
C MET A 135 16.45 -1.94 -2.10
N ASP A 136 16.62 -0.68 -1.71
CA ASP A 136 16.91 -0.32 -0.32
C ASP A 136 15.76 -0.68 0.63
N PHE A 137 14.52 -0.69 0.14
CA PHE A 137 13.36 -1.10 0.96
C PHE A 137 13.31 -2.62 1.27
N VAL A 138 14.07 -3.43 0.55
CA VAL A 138 14.15 -4.88 0.77
C VAL A 138 15.39 -5.26 1.58
N ARG A 139 16.48 -4.52 1.43
CA ARG A 139 17.79 -4.82 2.04
C ARG A 139 17.90 -4.48 3.53
N THR A 140 16.92 -3.80 4.08
CA THR A 140 16.92 -3.36 5.49
C THR A 140 16.62 -4.46 6.51
N HIS A 141 16.28 -5.68 6.07
CA HIS A 141 16.07 -6.80 6.97
C HIS A 141 17.38 -7.25 7.65
N PRO A 142 17.33 -7.69 8.93
CA PRO A 142 18.50 -8.24 9.61
C PRO A 142 19.14 -9.36 8.80
N PRO A 143 20.49 -9.50 8.81
CA PRO A 143 21.20 -10.56 8.08
C PRO A 143 20.74 -11.98 8.42
N GLU A 144 20.24 -12.19 9.64
CA GLU A 144 19.74 -13.48 10.13
C GLU A 144 18.45 -13.93 9.41
N GLU A 145 17.69 -13.00 8.85
CA GLU A 145 16.46 -13.25 8.10
C GLU A 145 16.70 -13.32 6.59
N GLN A 146 17.91 -13.04 6.14
CA GLN A 146 18.26 -13.06 4.73
C GLN A 146 18.58 -14.50 4.28
N PRO A 147 18.16 -14.92 3.08
CA PRO A 147 18.59 -16.19 2.51
C PRO A 147 20.13 -16.24 2.41
N SER A 148 20.68 -17.44 2.53
CA SER A 148 22.13 -17.65 2.42
C SER A 148 22.69 -17.02 1.13
N ALA A 149 23.90 -16.51 1.17
CA ALA A 149 24.61 -15.64 0.22
C ALA A 149 24.65 -16.00 -1.27
N VAL A 150 23.80 -16.89 -1.75
CA VAL A 150 23.79 -17.41 -3.13
C VAL A 150 22.68 -16.76 -3.99
N GLU A 151 21.61 -16.24 -3.37
CA GLU A 151 20.51 -15.64 -4.12
C GLU A 151 20.31 -14.17 -3.71
N GLU A 152 20.32 -13.29 -4.69
CA GLU A 152 20.04 -11.86 -4.47
C GLU A 152 18.57 -11.66 -4.11
N ILE A 153 18.30 -11.10 -2.91
CA ILE A 153 16.94 -10.74 -2.47
C ILE A 153 16.40 -9.64 -3.39
N ARG A 154 15.18 -9.81 -3.88
CA ARG A 154 14.56 -8.89 -4.83
C ARG A 154 13.16 -8.42 -4.42
N TYR A 155 12.44 -9.17 -3.61
CA TYR A 155 11.03 -8.95 -3.25
C TYR A 155 10.84 -8.97 -1.75
N GLY A 156 9.96 -8.12 -1.24
CA GLY A 156 9.70 -7.98 0.19
C GLY A 156 9.43 -6.54 0.58
N PHE A 157 9.58 -6.23 1.86
CA PHE A 157 9.58 -4.85 2.36
C PHE A 157 10.36 -4.77 3.66
N MET A 158 10.59 -3.57 4.18
CA MET A 158 11.35 -3.32 5.42
C MET A 158 10.84 -4.12 6.62
N GLU A 159 9.52 -4.38 6.66
CA GLU A 159 8.84 -5.16 7.69
C GLU A 159 7.47 -5.64 7.20
N ASP A 160 6.83 -6.52 7.97
CA ASP A 160 5.42 -6.86 7.79
C ASP A 160 4.56 -5.60 8.03
N ASN A 161 3.59 -5.35 7.15
CA ASN A 161 2.65 -4.25 7.26
C ASN A 161 1.19 -4.76 7.23
N TYR A 162 0.25 -3.95 6.74
CA TYR A 162 -1.16 -4.32 6.73
C TYR A 162 -1.81 -4.04 5.39
N ILE A 163 -2.76 -4.91 5.02
CA ILE A 163 -3.74 -4.66 3.97
C ILE A 163 -5.13 -4.67 4.61
N GLY A 164 -5.72 -3.50 4.75
CA GLY A 164 -6.84 -3.32 5.64
C GLY A 164 -6.46 -3.65 7.10
N ALA A 165 -7.23 -4.49 7.77
CA ALA A 165 -6.92 -4.97 9.14
C ALA A 165 -6.05 -6.24 9.16
N THR A 166 -5.70 -6.79 8.00
CA THR A 166 -4.96 -8.06 7.88
C THR A 166 -3.46 -7.80 7.84
N VAL A 167 -2.69 -8.55 8.64
CA VAL A 167 -1.21 -8.53 8.56
C VAL A 167 -0.77 -9.02 7.19
N GLN A 168 0.00 -8.21 6.49
CA GLN A 168 0.61 -8.51 5.20
C GLN A 168 2.08 -8.87 5.40
N LYS A 169 2.42 -10.13 5.13
CA LYS A 169 3.79 -10.64 5.24
C LYS A 169 4.69 -10.06 4.16
N ASN A 170 5.89 -9.64 4.56
CA ASN A 170 6.87 -9.05 3.66
C ASN A 170 8.26 -9.65 3.79
N THR A 171 8.34 -10.91 4.28
CA THR A 171 9.62 -11.65 4.39
C THR A 171 10.34 -11.65 3.05
N PRO A 172 11.62 -11.23 3.01
CA PRO A 172 12.37 -11.12 1.78
C PRO A 172 12.52 -12.45 1.04
N LYS A 173 12.41 -12.40 -0.30
CA LYS A 173 12.60 -13.55 -1.21
C LYS A 173 13.39 -13.15 -2.44
N ALA A 174 14.13 -14.10 -3.00
CA ALA A 174 14.86 -13.93 -4.25
C ALA A 174 13.94 -14.06 -5.48
N ARG A 175 12.93 -14.94 -5.42
CA ARG A 175 12.02 -15.22 -6.51
C ARG A 175 10.63 -14.63 -6.25
N TRP A 176 10.05 -14.03 -7.30
CA TRP A 176 8.69 -13.48 -7.24
C TRP A 176 7.64 -14.54 -6.92
N THR A 177 7.70 -15.69 -7.56
CA THR A 177 6.75 -16.79 -7.34
C THR A 177 6.74 -17.24 -5.88
N ASP A 178 7.92 -17.35 -5.25
CA ASP A 178 8.03 -17.74 -3.85
C ASP A 178 7.48 -16.65 -2.92
N PHE A 179 7.78 -15.38 -3.21
CA PHE A 179 7.23 -14.26 -2.45
C PHE A 179 5.69 -14.22 -2.56
N TYR A 180 5.16 -14.29 -3.79
CA TYR A 180 3.72 -14.20 -4.01
C TYR A 180 2.97 -15.39 -3.38
N ARG A 181 3.53 -16.60 -3.48
CA ARG A 181 2.99 -17.79 -2.81
C ARG A 181 2.98 -17.64 -1.28
N ASP A 182 4.16 -17.37 -0.70
CA ASP A 182 4.37 -17.50 0.75
C ASP A 182 3.89 -16.27 1.53
N CYS A 183 3.97 -15.06 0.91
CA CYS A 183 3.66 -13.81 1.57
C CYS A 183 2.30 -13.21 1.15
N ARG A 184 1.70 -13.69 0.07
CA ARG A 184 0.40 -13.19 -0.43
C ARG A 184 -0.68 -14.27 -0.39
N LEU A 185 -0.57 -15.30 -1.22
CA LEU A 185 -1.66 -16.28 -1.39
C LEU A 185 -1.84 -17.18 -0.16
N LEU A 186 -0.78 -17.81 0.30
CA LEU A 186 -0.86 -18.84 1.35
C LEU A 186 -1.39 -18.30 2.69
N PRO A 187 -0.97 -17.11 3.19
CA PRO A 187 -1.55 -16.52 4.40
C PRO A 187 -3.06 -16.27 4.26
N GLN A 188 -3.49 -15.69 3.14
CA GLN A 188 -4.90 -15.39 2.88
C GLN A 188 -5.76 -16.65 2.74
N ILE A 189 -5.25 -17.67 2.05
CA ILE A 189 -5.93 -18.97 1.89
C ILE A 189 -6.10 -19.65 3.25
N ARG A 190 -5.07 -19.64 4.11
CA ARG A 190 -5.14 -20.22 5.47
C ARG A 190 -6.19 -19.51 6.34
N MET A 191 -6.29 -18.19 6.27
CA MET A 191 -7.31 -17.45 7.01
C MET A 191 -8.73 -17.73 6.49
N ALA A 192 -8.87 -17.94 5.17
CA ALA A 192 -10.14 -18.21 4.51
C ALA A 192 -10.58 -19.68 4.57
N GLU A 193 -9.81 -20.58 5.20
CA GLU A 193 -10.03 -22.03 5.22
C GLU A 193 -11.47 -22.43 5.55
N ARG A 194 -12.08 -21.73 6.50
CA ARG A 194 -13.47 -21.96 6.94
C ARG A 194 -14.53 -21.82 5.85
N TYR A 195 -14.20 -21.14 4.75
CA TYR A 195 -15.13 -20.92 3.63
C TYR A 195 -15.01 -21.98 2.53
N PHE A 196 -13.94 -22.79 2.54
CA PHE A 196 -13.64 -23.71 1.45
C PHE A 196 -14.26 -25.09 1.66
N ASN A 197 -14.97 -25.56 0.65
CA ASN A 197 -15.32 -26.96 0.57
C ASN A 197 -14.09 -27.81 0.14
N PRO A 198 -14.12 -29.14 0.32
CA PRO A 198 -12.98 -30.01 -0.01
C PRO A 198 -12.55 -29.95 -1.49
N GLU A 199 -13.46 -29.64 -2.42
CA GLU A 199 -13.14 -29.53 -3.84
C GLU A 199 -12.33 -28.25 -4.12
N LEU A 200 -12.83 -27.10 -3.68
CA LEU A 200 -12.16 -25.81 -3.83
C LEU A 200 -10.78 -25.86 -3.15
N ARG A 201 -10.68 -26.49 -1.97
CA ARG A 201 -9.41 -26.67 -1.29
C ARG A 201 -8.39 -27.44 -2.13
N ARG A 202 -8.78 -28.58 -2.69
CA ARG A 202 -7.89 -29.36 -3.58
C ARG A 202 -7.45 -28.58 -4.83
N LYS A 203 -8.33 -27.73 -5.38
CA LYS A 203 -7.97 -26.88 -6.53
C LYS A 203 -6.95 -25.82 -6.14
N LEU A 204 -7.13 -25.16 -4.99
CA LEU A 204 -6.18 -24.20 -4.44
C LEU A 204 -4.81 -24.83 -4.17
N ASP A 205 -4.76 -26.02 -3.55
CA ASP A 205 -3.50 -26.74 -3.28
C ASP A 205 -2.78 -27.10 -4.60
N ARG A 206 -3.51 -27.56 -5.60
CA ARG A 206 -2.96 -27.83 -6.95
C ARG A 206 -2.43 -26.55 -7.60
N PHE A 207 -3.18 -25.48 -7.56
CA PHE A 207 -2.77 -24.17 -8.07
C PHE A 207 -1.48 -23.70 -7.41
N LEU A 208 -1.41 -23.69 -6.07
CA LEU A 208 -0.22 -23.27 -5.33
C LEU A 208 1.02 -24.11 -5.66
N SER A 209 0.85 -25.44 -5.88
CA SER A 209 1.96 -26.33 -6.24
C SER A 209 2.48 -26.14 -7.66
N ARG A 210 1.74 -25.41 -8.52
CA ARG A 210 2.06 -25.13 -9.91
C ARG A 210 2.12 -23.64 -10.23
N LEU A 211 2.31 -22.80 -9.22
CA LEU A 211 2.24 -21.35 -9.38
C LEU A 211 3.24 -20.81 -10.41
N ASP A 212 4.39 -21.46 -10.55
CA ASP A 212 5.39 -21.15 -11.58
C ASP A 212 4.88 -21.32 -13.04
N ASP A 213 3.82 -22.12 -13.25
CA ASP A 213 3.21 -22.28 -14.58
C ASP A 213 2.31 -21.09 -14.95
N TYR A 214 1.91 -20.28 -13.97
CA TYR A 214 0.90 -19.23 -14.11
C TYR A 214 1.45 -17.82 -14.01
N ILE A 215 2.46 -17.60 -13.19
CA ILE A 215 3.11 -16.30 -13.02
C ILE A 215 4.60 -16.41 -13.41
N ARG A 216 5.15 -15.29 -13.88
CA ARG A 216 6.55 -15.21 -14.30
C ARG A 216 7.36 -14.35 -13.33
N GLU A 217 8.69 -14.47 -13.39
CA GLU A 217 9.55 -13.45 -12.79
C GLU A 217 9.39 -12.14 -13.57
N PRO A 218 9.09 -11.02 -12.92
CA PRO A 218 9.07 -9.71 -13.56
C PRO A 218 10.47 -9.31 -14.03
N GLU A 219 10.54 -8.50 -15.08
CA GLU A 219 11.80 -8.00 -15.64
C GLU A 219 12.61 -7.22 -14.58
N PHE A 220 11.92 -6.47 -13.74
CA PHE A 220 12.49 -5.71 -12.63
C PHE A 220 11.53 -5.72 -11.42
N PRO A 221 12.07 -5.67 -10.18
CA PRO A 221 11.26 -5.45 -9.00
C PRO A 221 10.73 -4.02 -8.98
N SER A 222 9.51 -3.82 -8.50
CA SER A 222 8.83 -2.52 -8.43
C SER A 222 8.33 -2.23 -7.03
N LEU A 223 8.48 -0.99 -6.57
CA LEU A 223 7.72 -0.51 -5.42
C LEU A 223 6.26 -0.36 -5.85
N VAL A 224 5.38 -1.14 -5.26
CA VAL A 224 3.94 -1.12 -5.53
C VAL A 224 3.17 -0.47 -4.38
N HIS A 225 2.03 0.15 -4.70
CA HIS A 225 1.09 0.67 -3.71
C HIS A 225 0.48 -0.47 -2.87
N GLY A 226 0.22 -1.61 -3.49
CA GLY A 226 -0.26 -2.84 -2.85
C GLY A 226 -1.77 -2.89 -2.57
N ASP A 227 -2.48 -1.75 -2.68
CA ASP A 227 -3.95 -1.66 -2.58
C ASP A 227 -4.48 -0.54 -3.49
N LEU A 228 -4.11 -0.53 -4.78
CA LEU A 228 -4.39 0.57 -5.70
C LEU A 228 -5.76 0.43 -6.38
N TRP A 229 -6.75 1.09 -5.83
CA TRP A 229 -8.09 1.21 -6.41
C TRP A 229 -8.59 2.67 -6.32
N GLY A 230 -9.74 2.96 -6.94
CA GLY A 230 -10.25 4.34 -7.03
C GLY A 230 -10.47 5.05 -5.69
N GLY A 231 -10.70 4.31 -4.59
CA GLY A 231 -10.85 4.87 -3.24
C GLY A 231 -9.53 5.34 -2.61
N ASN A 232 -8.39 4.82 -3.07
CA ASN A 232 -7.06 5.17 -2.57
C ASN A 232 -6.34 6.18 -3.48
N VAL A 233 -7.10 6.87 -4.35
CA VAL A 233 -6.60 7.92 -5.24
C VAL A 233 -7.41 9.19 -5.05
N LEU A 234 -6.78 10.27 -4.60
CA LEU A 234 -7.37 11.60 -4.52
C LEU A 234 -7.02 12.40 -5.77
N CYS A 235 -7.90 13.34 -6.14
CA CYS A 235 -7.55 14.40 -7.06
C CYS A 235 -7.16 15.63 -6.23
N GLY A 236 -5.87 15.94 -6.20
CA GLY A 236 -5.31 17.01 -5.37
C GLY A 236 -5.67 18.42 -5.84
N GLY A 237 -5.25 19.42 -5.07
CA GLY A 237 -5.47 20.84 -5.39
C GLY A 237 -4.82 21.30 -6.70
N ASP A 238 -3.83 20.54 -7.17
CA ASP A 238 -3.16 20.68 -8.47
C ASP A 238 -3.90 20.00 -9.63
N GLY A 239 -5.04 19.34 -9.35
CA GLY A 239 -5.84 18.59 -10.31
C GLY A 239 -5.22 17.26 -10.75
N ARG A 240 -4.17 16.76 -10.06
CA ARG A 240 -3.44 15.52 -10.35
C ARG A 240 -3.77 14.42 -9.35
N ALA A 241 -3.31 13.20 -9.63
CA ALA A 241 -3.50 12.06 -8.74
C ALA A 241 -2.56 12.11 -7.55
N TRP A 242 -3.11 11.80 -6.37
CA TRP A 242 -2.41 11.63 -5.12
C TRP A 242 -2.76 10.27 -4.53
N LEU A 243 -1.76 9.48 -4.15
CA LEU A 243 -1.94 8.14 -3.58
C LEU A 243 -2.00 8.21 -2.06
N ILE A 244 -2.95 7.47 -1.48
CA ILE A 244 -3.17 7.38 -0.03
C ILE A 244 -3.38 5.92 0.37
N ASP A 245 -3.26 5.60 1.66
CA ASP A 245 -3.60 4.29 2.25
C ASP A 245 -2.84 3.10 1.62
N PRO A 246 -1.51 3.15 1.51
CA PRO A 246 -0.76 2.09 0.88
C PRO A 246 -0.63 0.84 1.76
N ALA A 247 -0.60 -0.32 1.10
CA ALA A 247 -0.09 -1.59 1.62
C ALA A 247 1.24 -1.92 0.92
N ALA A 248 2.21 -0.98 0.94
CA ALA A 248 3.37 -0.96 0.06
C ALA A 248 4.32 -2.15 0.26
N TYR A 249 4.91 -2.60 -0.83
CA TYR A 249 5.99 -3.60 -0.86
C TYR A 249 6.73 -3.57 -2.19
N VAL A 250 7.88 -4.26 -2.27
CA VAL A 250 8.60 -4.46 -3.54
C VAL A 250 8.14 -5.79 -4.15
N GLY A 251 7.56 -5.71 -5.34
CA GLY A 251 6.95 -6.84 -6.04
C GLY A 251 6.86 -6.65 -7.56
N ASP A 252 5.87 -7.31 -8.18
CA ASP A 252 5.53 -7.13 -9.58
C ASP A 252 4.50 -6.02 -9.74
N PHE A 253 4.78 -5.00 -10.55
CA PHE A 253 3.90 -3.88 -10.84
C PHE A 253 2.53 -4.30 -11.41
N GLU A 254 2.44 -5.47 -12.03
CA GLU A 254 1.16 -6.00 -12.51
C GLU A 254 0.14 -6.21 -11.39
N THR A 255 0.57 -6.35 -10.13
CA THR A 255 -0.33 -6.45 -8.97
C THR A 255 -1.16 -5.18 -8.79
N ASP A 256 -0.53 -4.01 -8.88
CA ASP A 256 -1.25 -2.73 -8.81
C ASP A 256 -2.17 -2.54 -10.03
N LEU A 257 -1.69 -2.83 -11.24
CA LEU A 257 -2.53 -2.76 -12.44
C LEU A 257 -3.76 -3.67 -12.31
N ALA A 258 -3.59 -4.89 -11.81
CA ALA A 258 -4.69 -5.82 -11.60
C ALA A 258 -5.73 -5.28 -10.60
N MET A 259 -5.26 -4.61 -9.53
CA MET A 259 -6.13 -4.02 -8.52
C MET A 259 -6.93 -2.83 -9.07
N THR A 260 -6.33 -1.97 -9.94
CA THR A 260 -7.06 -0.86 -10.57
C THR A 260 -8.23 -1.31 -11.44
N GLU A 261 -8.29 -2.59 -11.83
CA GLU A 261 -9.37 -3.15 -12.64
C GLU A 261 -10.40 -3.96 -11.84
N LEU A 262 -10.17 -4.21 -10.53
CA LEU A 262 -11.00 -5.10 -9.74
C LEU A 262 -12.28 -4.42 -9.22
N PHE A 263 -12.16 -3.21 -8.66
CA PHE A 263 -13.26 -2.47 -8.04
C PHE A 263 -13.61 -1.17 -8.78
N GLY A 264 -13.79 -1.27 -10.07
CA GLY A 264 -14.04 -0.13 -10.94
C GLY A 264 -12.78 0.26 -11.70
N ARG A 265 -12.77 -0.05 -12.97
CA ARG A 265 -11.63 0.14 -13.87
C ARG A 265 -11.32 1.62 -14.07
N PHE A 266 -10.05 2.00 -14.06
CA PHE A 266 -9.59 3.34 -14.45
C PHE A 266 -9.85 3.61 -15.94
N SER A 267 -9.70 4.86 -16.38
CA SER A 267 -9.86 5.23 -17.78
C SER A 267 -8.88 4.47 -18.69
N GLN A 268 -9.28 4.16 -19.92
CA GLN A 268 -8.37 3.57 -20.89
C GLN A 268 -7.12 4.42 -21.13
N ALA A 269 -7.28 5.75 -21.12
CA ALA A 269 -6.17 6.69 -21.25
C ALA A 269 -5.08 6.52 -20.18
N PHE A 270 -5.45 6.09 -18.95
CA PHE A 270 -4.48 5.74 -17.90
C PHE A 270 -3.62 4.54 -18.33
N TYR A 271 -4.22 3.44 -18.81
CA TYR A 271 -3.48 2.24 -19.20
C TYR A 271 -2.62 2.49 -20.44
N ASP A 272 -3.14 3.21 -21.43
CA ASP A 272 -2.40 3.55 -22.64
C ASP A 272 -1.13 4.34 -22.28
N ALA A 273 -1.26 5.38 -21.44
CA ALA A 273 -0.15 6.19 -21.00
C ALA A 273 0.82 5.45 -20.06
N TYR A 274 0.31 4.55 -19.21
CA TYR A 274 1.15 3.66 -18.40
C TYR A 274 2.03 2.79 -19.29
N HIS A 275 1.46 2.20 -20.33
CA HIS A 275 2.16 1.29 -21.25
C HIS A 275 3.11 1.99 -22.25
N GLU A 276 3.05 3.32 -22.36
CA GLU A 276 4.12 4.10 -23.03
C GLU A 276 5.45 3.99 -22.28
N VAL A 277 5.41 3.85 -20.94
CA VAL A 277 6.59 3.78 -20.06
C VAL A 277 6.95 2.34 -19.72
N ASN A 278 5.94 1.52 -19.34
CA ASN A 278 6.06 0.09 -19.03
C ASN A 278 5.21 -0.69 -20.01
N PRO A 279 5.77 -1.18 -21.14
CA PRO A 279 5.02 -1.94 -22.13
C PRO A 279 4.30 -3.12 -21.50
N ILE A 280 3.08 -3.39 -21.97
CA ILE A 280 2.29 -4.53 -21.50
C ILE A 280 2.99 -5.83 -21.88
N ASP A 281 3.16 -6.71 -20.91
CA ASP A 281 3.69 -8.04 -21.15
C ASP A 281 2.60 -8.96 -21.76
N PRO A 282 2.90 -9.70 -22.83
CA PRO A 282 2.01 -10.75 -23.32
C PRO A 282 1.69 -11.73 -22.18
N GLY A 283 0.41 -12.05 -21.97
CA GLY A 283 -0.02 -12.91 -20.85
C GLY A 283 -0.43 -12.14 -19.59
N TYR A 284 -0.32 -10.80 -19.55
CA TYR A 284 -0.89 -10.00 -18.44
C TYR A 284 -2.39 -10.28 -18.20
N ARG A 285 -3.15 -10.46 -19.28
CA ARG A 285 -4.60 -10.72 -19.19
C ARG A 285 -4.93 -11.96 -18.36
N GLU A 286 -4.11 -12.98 -18.46
CA GLU A 286 -4.23 -14.24 -17.73
C GLU A 286 -3.76 -14.06 -16.29
N ARG A 287 -2.57 -13.46 -16.08
CA ARG A 287 -2.00 -13.19 -14.76
C ARG A 287 -2.83 -12.22 -13.92
N LYS A 288 -3.47 -11.24 -14.54
CA LYS A 288 -4.32 -10.26 -13.86
C LYS A 288 -5.32 -10.92 -12.90
N ARG A 289 -6.01 -11.98 -13.32
CA ARG A 289 -6.96 -12.69 -12.47
C ARG A 289 -6.29 -13.31 -11.24
N LEU A 290 -5.07 -13.78 -11.39
CA LEU A 290 -4.31 -14.37 -10.28
C LEU A 290 -3.87 -13.31 -9.28
N TYR A 291 -3.47 -12.14 -9.75
CA TYR A 291 -3.17 -11.01 -8.87
C TYR A 291 -4.43 -10.47 -8.16
N GLN A 292 -5.57 -10.45 -8.84
CA GLN A 292 -6.86 -10.12 -8.24
C GLN A 292 -7.31 -11.13 -7.15
N LEU A 293 -6.88 -12.40 -7.26
CA LEU A 293 -7.21 -13.43 -6.28
C LEU A 293 -6.74 -13.07 -4.87
N TYR A 294 -5.56 -12.46 -4.72
CA TYR A 294 -5.06 -12.01 -3.42
C TYR A 294 -6.02 -11.03 -2.75
N HIS A 295 -6.46 -10.01 -3.47
CA HIS A 295 -7.38 -9.00 -2.93
C HIS A 295 -8.76 -9.58 -2.64
N LEU A 296 -9.27 -10.47 -3.49
CA LEU A 296 -10.55 -11.15 -3.26
C LEU A 296 -10.50 -12.06 -2.03
N LEU A 297 -9.40 -12.77 -1.79
CA LEU A 297 -9.18 -13.55 -0.58
C LEU A 297 -9.13 -12.66 0.66
N ASN A 298 -8.44 -11.51 0.58
CA ASN A 298 -8.42 -10.53 1.67
C ASN A 298 -9.83 -10.00 1.98
N HIS A 299 -10.61 -9.65 0.95
CA HIS A 299 -12.01 -9.22 1.11
C HIS A 299 -12.90 -10.33 1.67
N LEU A 300 -12.69 -11.58 1.27
CA LEU A 300 -13.38 -12.74 1.85
C LEU A 300 -13.12 -12.88 3.34
N ASN A 301 -11.86 -12.65 3.75
CA ASN A 301 -11.46 -12.70 5.15
C ASN A 301 -12.01 -11.54 5.98
N LEU A 302 -12.05 -10.33 5.44
CA LEU A 302 -12.49 -9.12 6.14
C LEU A 302 -14.01 -8.96 6.13
N PHE A 303 -14.67 -9.21 5.00
CA PHE A 303 -16.07 -8.84 4.75
C PHE A 303 -17.00 -10.05 4.57
N GLY A 304 -16.45 -11.27 4.57
CA GLY A 304 -17.25 -12.50 4.61
C GLY A 304 -17.63 -13.11 3.27
N ALA A 305 -18.53 -14.08 3.31
CA ALA A 305 -18.82 -15.05 2.24
C ALA A 305 -19.31 -14.47 0.91
N SER A 306 -19.68 -13.20 0.84
CA SER A 306 -20.09 -12.53 -0.41
C SER A 306 -19.00 -12.56 -1.50
N TYR A 307 -17.75 -12.67 -1.11
CA TYR A 307 -16.59 -12.74 -2.03
C TYR A 307 -16.21 -14.16 -2.45
N LEU A 308 -16.80 -15.21 -1.79
CA LEU A 308 -16.46 -16.61 -2.07
C LEU A 308 -16.70 -17.00 -3.53
N GLY A 309 -17.82 -16.54 -4.11
CA GLY A 309 -18.15 -16.82 -5.52
C GLY A 309 -17.08 -16.30 -6.49
N SER A 310 -16.55 -15.09 -6.24
CA SER A 310 -15.48 -14.50 -7.07
C SER A 310 -14.17 -15.26 -6.92
N VAL A 311 -13.80 -15.67 -5.71
CA VAL A 311 -12.63 -16.52 -5.44
C VAL A 311 -12.76 -17.85 -6.17
N ALA A 312 -13.91 -18.55 -6.03
CA ALA A 312 -14.16 -19.83 -6.69
C ALA A 312 -14.11 -19.70 -8.22
N ALA A 313 -14.70 -18.67 -8.80
CA ALA A 313 -14.69 -18.44 -10.25
C ALA A 313 -13.30 -18.27 -10.84
N ILE A 314 -12.36 -17.66 -10.11
CA ILE A 314 -10.95 -17.58 -10.55
C ILE A 314 -10.31 -18.96 -10.47
N VAL A 315 -10.45 -19.65 -9.33
CA VAL A 315 -9.82 -20.96 -9.10
C VAL A 315 -10.38 -22.05 -10.03
N ASP A 316 -11.65 -21.97 -10.41
CA ASP A 316 -12.28 -22.92 -11.35
C ASP A 316 -11.80 -22.72 -12.81
N ALA A 317 -11.25 -21.54 -13.13
CA ALA A 317 -10.72 -21.20 -14.44
C ALA A 317 -9.22 -21.54 -14.61
N LEU A 318 -8.54 -22.02 -13.56
CA LEU A 318 -7.13 -22.46 -13.56
C LEU A 318 -7.03 -23.96 -13.84
#